data_dbdba60894fa778fd8b3bbbfd1f9b665
#
_entry.id   dbdba60894fa778fd8b3bbbfd1f9b665
#
_cell.length_a   1.000
_cell.length_b   1.000
_cell.length_c   1.000
_cell.angle_alpha   90.00
_cell.angle_beta   90.00
_cell.angle_gamma   90.00
#
_symmetry.space_group_name_H-M   'P 1'
#
loop_
_entity.id
_entity.type
_entity.pdbx_description
1 polymer ?
#
loop_
_entity_poly.entity_id
_entity_poly.type
_entity_poly.pdbx_seq_one_letter_code
_entity_poly.pdbx_strand_id
1 'polypeptide(L)'
;MTMTLGSFPRLLEPGIRTIFGNAYKEYPLYSSKIFEVRNSDKNAETSVQITGFGLARRKESGAEITMDNAKQGYSNRVAHTTWALGYRITEEARDDNQYKQTIGRLTPMLARSMRATKEIVGHNILNRAFDTNYVYGDGKALCSNAHPTEGAGLQSNVAAISAEISDAAMR
;
A
#
# COMPACT_ATOMS: atom_id res chain seq x y z
N MET A 1 -16.71 39.45 -31.65
CA MET A 1 -16.00 38.34 -30.96
C MET A 1 -17.03 37.33 -30.49
N THR A 2 -17.15 36.21 -31.12
CA THR A 2 -18.00 35.10 -30.68
C THR A 2 -17.29 34.37 -29.56
N MET A 3 -17.78 34.51 -28.34
CA MET A 3 -17.31 33.68 -27.21
C MET A 3 -17.70 32.23 -27.45
N THR A 4 -16.74 31.36 -27.68
CA THR A 4 -16.97 29.92 -27.76
C THR A 4 -16.82 29.30 -26.38
N LEU A 5 -17.59 28.23 -26.09
CA LEU A 5 -17.49 27.47 -24.82
C LEU A 5 -16.05 26.98 -24.55
N GLY A 6 -15.21 26.87 -25.58
CA GLY A 6 -13.78 26.55 -25.49
C GLY A 6 -12.94 27.58 -24.72
N SER A 7 -13.43 28.81 -24.57
CA SER A 7 -12.76 29.87 -23.81
C SER A 7 -12.90 29.71 -22.28
N PHE A 8 -13.66 28.73 -21.78
CA PHE A 8 -13.92 28.52 -20.37
C PHE A 8 -13.58 27.11 -19.88
N PRO A 9 -12.30 26.69 -19.93
CA PRO A 9 -11.89 25.34 -19.49
C PRO A 9 -12.23 25.06 -18.03
N ARG A 10 -12.32 26.11 -17.19
CA ARG A 10 -12.67 25.98 -15.77
C ARG A 10 -14.12 25.55 -15.52
N LEU A 11 -15.03 25.77 -16.46
CA LEU A 11 -16.43 25.32 -16.32
C LEU A 11 -16.61 23.82 -16.56
N LEU A 12 -15.68 23.17 -17.28
CA LEU A 12 -15.68 21.72 -17.52
C LEU A 12 -15.08 20.92 -16.37
N GLU A 13 -14.20 21.54 -15.61
CA GLU A 13 -13.44 20.89 -14.53
C GLU A 13 -14.34 20.25 -13.44
N PRO A 14 -15.40 20.90 -12.93
CA PRO A 14 -16.27 20.31 -11.94
C PRO A 14 -16.98 19.04 -12.44
N GLY A 15 -17.42 19.04 -13.70
CA GLY A 15 -18.07 17.88 -14.32
C GLY A 15 -17.12 16.69 -14.47
N ILE A 16 -15.90 16.92 -14.91
CA ILE A 16 -14.87 15.90 -15.05
C ILE A 16 -14.49 15.32 -13.69
N ARG A 17 -14.32 16.16 -12.68
CA ARG A 17 -14.03 15.72 -11.30
C ARG A 17 -15.13 14.86 -10.72
N THR A 18 -16.41 15.21 -10.98
CA THR A 18 -17.55 14.42 -10.52
C THR A 18 -17.58 13.05 -11.19
N ILE A 19 -17.41 12.99 -12.52
CA ILE A 19 -17.36 11.73 -13.28
C ILE A 19 -16.22 10.85 -12.79
N PHE A 20 -15.01 11.43 -12.64
CA PHE A 20 -13.84 10.72 -12.12
C PHE A 20 -14.11 10.19 -10.71
N GLY A 21 -14.61 11.01 -9.80
CA GLY A 21 -14.86 10.66 -8.42
C GLY A 21 -15.87 9.52 -8.27
N ASN A 22 -16.94 9.54 -9.05
CA ASN A 22 -17.95 8.49 -9.06
C ASN A 22 -17.36 7.17 -9.58
N ALA A 23 -16.71 7.21 -10.74
CA ALA A 23 -16.07 6.03 -11.33
C ALA A 23 -14.94 5.47 -10.44
N TYR A 24 -14.19 6.33 -9.74
CA TYR A 24 -13.15 5.90 -8.82
C TYR A 24 -13.71 5.17 -7.59
N LYS A 25 -14.88 5.56 -7.10
CA LYS A 25 -15.55 4.94 -5.94
C LYS A 25 -16.25 3.62 -6.30
N GLU A 26 -16.64 3.45 -7.55
CA GLU A 26 -17.34 2.25 -8.03
C GLU A 26 -16.52 0.96 -7.85
N TYR A 27 -15.20 1.08 -7.97
CA TYR A 27 -14.29 -0.06 -7.81
C TYR A 27 -13.82 -0.20 -6.36
N PRO A 28 -14.18 -1.27 -5.64
CA PRO A 28 -13.74 -1.48 -4.26
C PRO A 28 -12.22 -1.70 -4.20
N LEU A 29 -11.60 -1.29 -3.09
CA LEU A 29 -10.22 -1.63 -2.77
C LEU A 29 -10.21 -2.85 -1.85
N TYR A 30 -9.68 -3.95 -2.34
CA TYR A 30 -9.51 -5.17 -1.54
C TYR A 30 -8.27 -5.09 -0.66
N SER A 31 -7.24 -4.37 -1.09
CA SER A 31 -6.03 -4.13 -0.30
C SER A 31 -6.33 -3.51 1.07
N SER A 32 -7.35 -2.66 1.18
CA SER A 32 -7.77 -2.07 2.46
C SER A 32 -8.41 -3.05 3.44
N LYS A 33 -8.82 -4.24 2.97
CA LYS A 33 -9.33 -5.33 3.84
C LYS A 33 -8.21 -6.19 4.41
N ILE A 34 -7.05 -6.19 3.76
CA ILE A 34 -5.88 -6.99 4.14
C ILE A 34 -4.89 -6.14 4.92
N PHE A 35 -4.69 -4.89 4.50
CA PHE A 35 -3.72 -3.98 5.09
C PHE A 35 -4.39 -2.82 5.80
N GLU A 36 -3.83 -2.42 6.93
CA GLU A 36 -4.21 -1.18 7.59
C GLU A 36 -3.72 0.02 6.77
N VAL A 37 -4.65 0.89 6.38
CA VAL A 37 -4.33 2.09 5.61
C VAL A 37 -4.19 3.27 6.56
N ARG A 38 -3.02 3.89 6.57
CA ARG A 38 -2.71 5.09 7.35
C ARG A 38 -2.40 6.26 6.44
N ASN A 39 -2.71 7.46 6.88
CA ASN A 39 -2.30 8.69 6.21
C ASN A 39 -0.96 9.15 6.77
N SER A 40 -0.13 9.75 5.92
CA SER A 40 1.15 10.32 6.28
C SER A 40 1.33 11.69 5.61
N ASP A 41 1.90 12.64 6.35
CA ASP A 41 2.27 13.97 5.89
C ASP A 41 3.78 14.09 5.61
N LYS A 42 4.51 12.98 5.71
CA LYS A 42 5.97 12.93 5.55
C LYS A 42 6.35 12.35 4.20
N ASN A 43 7.57 12.62 3.77
CA ASN A 43 8.15 12.03 2.56
C ASN A 43 8.48 10.53 2.74
N ALA A 44 8.79 10.11 3.95
CA ALA A 44 9.07 8.72 4.30
C ALA A 44 8.65 8.42 5.74
N GLU A 45 8.21 7.21 5.99
CA GLU A 45 7.93 6.72 7.33
C GLU A 45 9.02 5.76 7.78
N THR A 46 9.47 5.95 9.01
CA THR A 46 10.42 5.05 9.66
C THR A 46 9.72 4.36 10.82
N SER A 47 9.65 3.05 10.77
CA SER A 47 9.19 2.22 11.88
C SER A 47 10.38 1.52 12.53
N VAL A 48 10.37 1.50 13.85
CA VAL A 48 11.42 0.87 14.65
C VAL A 48 10.79 -0.25 15.45
N GLN A 49 11.36 -1.43 15.36
CA GLN A 49 10.98 -2.54 16.20
C GLN A 49 11.49 -2.31 17.63
N ILE A 50 10.64 -2.54 18.59
CA ILE A 50 11.02 -2.55 20.01
C ILE A 50 10.81 -3.97 20.52
N THR A 51 11.83 -4.55 21.14
CA THR A 51 11.72 -5.86 21.80
C THR A 51 10.84 -5.69 23.02
N GLY A 52 10.01 -6.68 23.29
CA GLY A 52 9.21 -6.71 24.52
C GLY A 52 10.05 -6.96 25.77
N PHE A 53 9.38 -7.05 26.89
CA PHE A 53 9.97 -7.51 28.13
C PHE A 53 9.94 -9.04 28.21
N GLY A 54 10.85 -9.64 28.96
CA GLY A 54 10.85 -11.06 29.28
C GLY A 54 9.66 -11.46 30.16
N LEU A 55 9.59 -12.74 30.49
CA LEU A 55 8.54 -13.23 31.37
C LEU A 55 8.74 -12.72 32.82
N ALA A 56 7.63 -12.34 33.46
CA ALA A 56 7.63 -11.93 34.85
C ALA A 56 8.12 -13.09 35.75
N ARG A 57 9.06 -12.78 36.63
CA ARG A 57 9.60 -13.74 37.59
C ARG A 57 8.82 -13.67 38.89
N ARG A 58 8.69 -14.83 39.56
CA ARG A 58 8.10 -14.88 40.92
C ARG A 58 8.95 -14.05 41.88
N LYS A 59 8.30 -13.14 42.58
CA LYS A 59 8.92 -12.33 43.64
C LYS A 59 8.70 -12.99 45.00
N GLU A 60 9.77 -13.24 45.70
CA GLU A 60 9.72 -13.66 47.12
C GLU A 60 9.42 -12.44 48.02
N SER A 61 8.86 -12.70 49.22
CA SER A 61 8.56 -11.64 50.18
C SER A 61 9.86 -10.97 50.64
N GLY A 62 9.94 -9.64 50.51
CA GLY A 62 11.14 -8.87 50.86
C GLY A 62 12.23 -8.80 49.76
N ALA A 63 12.10 -9.55 48.66
CA ALA A 63 13.05 -9.47 47.54
C ALA A 63 12.80 -8.21 46.66
N GLU A 64 13.83 -7.75 46.00
CA GLU A 64 13.73 -6.64 45.03
C GLU A 64 12.98 -7.10 43.76
N ILE A 65 12.37 -6.13 43.09
CA ILE A 65 11.71 -6.35 41.77
C ILE A 65 12.78 -6.49 40.71
N THR A 66 12.71 -7.55 39.91
CA THR A 66 13.58 -7.70 38.72
C THR A 66 13.22 -6.66 37.67
N MET A 67 14.17 -5.80 37.35
CA MET A 67 14.02 -4.83 36.26
C MET A 67 14.44 -5.47 34.95
N ASP A 68 13.67 -5.25 33.91
CA ASP A 68 13.97 -5.67 32.54
C ASP A 68 13.94 -4.46 31.60
N ASN A 69 14.71 -4.49 30.52
CA ASN A 69 14.85 -3.38 29.60
C ASN A 69 14.46 -3.82 28.19
N ALA A 70 13.56 -3.06 27.58
CA ALA A 70 13.29 -3.18 26.15
C ALA A 70 14.47 -2.67 25.34
N LYS A 71 14.80 -3.37 24.25
CA LYS A 71 15.87 -2.98 23.32
C LYS A 71 15.26 -2.54 22.00
N GLN A 72 15.97 -1.69 21.27
CA GLN A 72 15.63 -1.33 19.92
C GLN A 72 16.16 -2.42 18.98
N GLY A 73 15.28 -2.98 18.17
CA GLY A 73 15.61 -3.94 17.11
C GLY A 73 15.77 -3.24 15.75
N TYR A 74 15.27 -3.86 14.71
CA TYR A 74 15.39 -3.38 13.32
C TYR A 74 14.61 -2.10 13.07
N SER A 75 15.13 -1.27 12.18
CA SER A 75 14.40 -0.11 11.65
C SER A 75 14.08 -0.32 10.17
N ASN A 76 12.84 -0.05 9.80
CA ASN A 76 12.40 -0.07 8.41
C ASN A 76 11.99 1.34 7.98
N ARG A 77 12.57 1.81 6.87
CA ARG A 77 12.24 3.12 6.28
C ARG A 77 11.57 2.91 4.94
N VAL A 78 10.33 3.36 4.83
CA VAL A 78 9.52 3.28 3.61
C VAL A 78 9.34 4.70 3.05
N ALA A 79 9.86 4.93 1.84
CA ALA A 79 9.65 6.19 1.12
C ALA A 79 8.33 6.14 0.33
N HIS A 80 7.62 7.26 0.31
CA HIS A 80 6.40 7.39 -0.48
C HIS A 80 6.72 7.55 -1.96
N THR A 81 5.99 6.82 -2.81
CA THR A 81 6.12 6.91 -4.27
C THR A 81 4.85 7.51 -4.86
N THR A 82 5.01 8.52 -5.69
CA THR A 82 3.90 9.17 -6.37
C THR A 82 3.59 8.46 -7.69
N TRP A 83 2.33 8.11 -7.88
CA TRP A 83 1.82 7.53 -9.12
C TRP A 83 0.90 8.52 -9.80
N ALA A 84 1.16 8.83 -11.06
CA ALA A 84 0.38 9.77 -11.84
C ALA A 84 0.08 9.21 -13.22
N LEU A 85 -1.12 9.48 -13.71
CA LEU A 85 -1.56 9.16 -15.07
C LEU A 85 -2.53 10.25 -15.51
N GLY A 86 -2.45 10.65 -16.78
CA GLY A 86 -3.31 11.65 -17.38
C GLY A 86 -3.53 11.40 -18.87
N TYR A 87 -4.52 12.06 -19.43
CA TYR A 87 -4.73 12.09 -20.88
C TYR A 87 -4.83 13.53 -21.37
N ARG A 88 -4.56 13.75 -22.63
CA ARG A 88 -4.69 15.04 -23.31
C ARG A 88 -5.77 14.96 -24.36
N ILE A 89 -6.49 16.05 -24.53
CA ILE A 89 -7.44 16.26 -25.63
C ILE A 89 -6.87 17.41 -26.46
N THR A 90 -6.80 17.23 -27.76
CA THR A 90 -6.31 18.26 -28.67
C THR A 90 -7.34 19.39 -28.77
N GLU A 91 -6.87 20.57 -29.20
CA GLU A 91 -7.73 21.73 -29.36
C GLU A 91 -8.71 21.52 -30.52
N GLU A 92 -8.29 20.88 -31.60
CA GLU A 92 -9.13 20.52 -32.72
C GLU A 92 -10.31 19.61 -32.29
N ALA A 93 -10.02 18.55 -31.52
CA ALA A 93 -11.07 17.65 -31.00
C ALA A 93 -12.05 18.36 -30.07
N ARG A 94 -11.60 19.42 -29.39
CA ARG A 94 -12.44 20.26 -28.55
C ARG A 94 -13.35 21.16 -29.42
N ASP A 95 -12.81 21.76 -30.46
CA ASP A 95 -13.53 22.68 -31.32
C ASP A 95 -14.56 21.95 -32.20
N ASP A 96 -14.26 20.72 -32.62
CA ASP A 96 -15.18 19.82 -33.34
C ASP A 96 -16.30 19.22 -32.43
N ASN A 97 -16.40 19.65 -31.18
CA ASN A 97 -17.40 19.22 -30.20
C ASN A 97 -17.43 17.71 -29.90
N GLN A 98 -16.38 16.97 -30.29
CA GLN A 98 -16.24 15.53 -30.02
C GLN A 98 -15.75 15.23 -28.62
N TYR A 99 -15.26 16.23 -27.90
CA TYR A 99 -14.68 16.09 -26.57
C TYR A 99 -15.64 15.53 -25.51
N LYS A 100 -16.95 15.80 -25.62
CA LYS A 100 -17.94 15.33 -24.63
C LYS A 100 -18.03 13.83 -24.55
N GLN A 101 -18.06 13.15 -25.72
CA GLN A 101 -18.06 11.69 -25.76
C GLN A 101 -16.72 11.11 -25.29
N THR A 102 -15.63 11.75 -25.71
CA THR A 102 -14.27 11.36 -25.34
C THR A 102 -14.05 11.48 -23.83
N ILE A 103 -14.43 12.60 -23.22
CA ILE A 103 -14.35 12.80 -21.77
C ILE A 103 -15.22 11.78 -21.03
N GLY A 104 -16.46 11.56 -21.47
CA GLY A 104 -17.38 10.62 -20.87
C GLY A 104 -16.85 9.18 -20.85
N ARG A 105 -16.02 8.79 -21.80
CA ARG A 105 -15.41 7.46 -21.90
C ARG A 105 -14.04 7.39 -21.22
N LEU A 106 -13.16 8.35 -21.51
CA LEU A 106 -11.76 8.29 -21.02
C LEU A 106 -11.64 8.59 -19.53
N THR A 107 -12.49 9.46 -18.97
CA THR A 107 -12.42 9.80 -17.55
C THR A 107 -12.71 8.59 -16.63
N PRO A 108 -13.77 7.79 -16.85
CA PRO A 108 -13.97 6.54 -16.08
C PRO A 108 -12.85 5.52 -16.29
N MET A 109 -12.31 5.40 -17.51
CA MET A 109 -11.19 4.51 -17.80
C MET A 109 -9.92 4.91 -17.03
N LEU A 110 -9.63 6.22 -16.97
CA LEU A 110 -8.54 6.76 -16.17
C LEU A 110 -8.74 6.45 -14.68
N ALA A 111 -9.94 6.68 -14.16
CA ALA A 111 -10.28 6.39 -12.77
C ALA A 111 -10.08 4.91 -12.43
N ARG A 112 -10.54 4.02 -13.30
CA ARG A 112 -10.33 2.56 -13.17
C ARG A 112 -8.85 2.19 -13.18
N SER A 113 -8.08 2.73 -14.13
CA SER A 113 -6.64 2.48 -14.23
C SER A 113 -5.88 2.92 -12.98
N MET A 114 -6.19 4.12 -12.45
CA MET A 114 -5.60 4.62 -11.21
C MET A 114 -5.97 3.74 -10.01
N ARG A 115 -7.21 3.26 -9.96
CA ARG A 115 -7.68 2.35 -8.91
C ARG A 115 -7.00 1.00 -8.98
N ALA A 116 -6.88 0.42 -10.18
CA ALA A 116 -6.18 -0.83 -10.43
C ALA A 116 -4.69 -0.73 -10.07
N THR A 117 -4.03 0.38 -10.42
CA THR A 117 -2.63 0.61 -10.04
C THR A 117 -2.46 0.58 -8.53
N LYS A 118 -3.36 1.21 -7.77
CA LYS A 118 -3.32 1.20 -6.30
C LYS A 118 -3.47 -0.22 -5.75
N GLU A 119 -4.37 -1.03 -6.30
CA GLU A 119 -4.55 -2.43 -5.92
C GLU A 119 -3.31 -3.28 -6.23
N ILE A 120 -2.76 -3.16 -7.44
CA ILE A 120 -1.58 -3.92 -7.85
C ILE A 120 -0.38 -3.57 -6.95
N VAL A 121 -0.16 -2.30 -6.68
CA VAL A 121 0.94 -1.85 -5.81
C VAL A 121 0.77 -2.39 -4.39
N GLY A 122 -0.45 -2.35 -3.84
CA GLY A 122 -0.74 -2.92 -2.52
C GLY A 122 -0.51 -4.44 -2.45
N HIS A 123 -0.98 -5.18 -3.45
CA HIS A 123 -0.84 -6.63 -3.48
C HIS A 123 0.57 -7.12 -3.86
N ASN A 124 1.40 -6.26 -4.47
CA ASN A 124 2.79 -6.61 -4.79
C ASN A 124 3.63 -6.98 -3.56
N ILE A 125 3.26 -6.53 -2.38
CA ILE A 125 3.89 -6.96 -1.12
C ILE A 125 3.75 -8.48 -0.94
N LEU A 126 2.55 -9.00 -1.19
CA LEU A 126 2.27 -10.44 -1.07
C LEU A 126 2.81 -11.23 -2.28
N ASN A 127 2.63 -10.70 -3.49
CA ASN A 127 3.14 -11.35 -4.72
C ASN A 127 4.65 -11.54 -4.70
N ARG A 128 5.38 -10.68 -4.00
CA ARG A 128 6.84 -10.70 -3.87
C ARG A 128 7.31 -11.22 -2.51
N ALA A 129 6.43 -11.90 -1.78
CA ALA A 129 6.71 -12.34 -0.42
C ALA A 129 7.95 -13.24 -0.30
N PHE A 130 8.24 -14.05 -1.32
CA PHE A 130 9.38 -14.96 -1.37
C PHE A 130 10.58 -14.41 -2.18
N ASP A 131 10.44 -13.25 -2.79
CA ASP A 131 11.49 -12.69 -3.65
C ASP A 131 12.55 -11.98 -2.81
N THR A 132 13.76 -12.52 -2.84
CA THR A 132 14.92 -12.02 -2.10
C THR A 132 15.45 -10.67 -2.58
N ASN A 133 14.99 -10.17 -3.74
CA ASN A 133 15.31 -8.82 -4.19
C ASN A 133 14.51 -7.73 -3.43
N TYR A 134 13.43 -8.12 -2.77
CA TYR A 134 12.60 -7.23 -1.97
C TYR A 134 12.76 -7.56 -0.48
N VAL A 135 13.70 -6.86 0.15
CA VAL A 135 14.03 -7.04 1.56
C VAL A 135 13.34 -5.99 2.42
N TYR A 136 13.05 -6.37 3.66
CA TYR A 136 12.41 -5.53 4.67
C TYR A 136 13.42 -5.11 5.76
N GLY A 137 12.94 -4.58 6.87
CA GLY A 137 13.77 -3.99 7.91
C GLY A 137 14.82 -4.92 8.52
N ASP A 138 14.58 -6.22 8.49
CA ASP A 138 15.52 -7.27 8.94
C ASP A 138 16.49 -7.76 7.83
N GLY A 139 16.42 -7.17 6.63
CA GLY A 139 17.23 -7.54 5.48
C GLY A 139 16.82 -8.85 4.81
N LYS A 140 15.62 -9.37 5.10
CA LYS A 140 15.08 -10.59 4.49
C LYS A 140 13.80 -10.31 3.71
N ALA A 141 13.41 -11.23 2.81
CA ALA A 141 12.11 -11.21 2.15
C ALA A 141 10.99 -11.38 3.18
N LEU A 142 9.77 -11.02 2.83
CA LEU A 142 8.61 -11.13 3.73
C LEU A 142 8.42 -12.56 4.25
N CYS A 143 8.60 -13.55 3.39
CA CYS A 143 8.60 -14.96 3.75
C CYS A 143 10.03 -15.50 3.60
N SER A 144 10.64 -15.90 4.70
CA SER A 144 11.99 -16.43 4.75
C SER A 144 12.12 -17.49 5.86
N ASN A 145 12.99 -18.44 5.66
CA ASN A 145 13.32 -19.43 6.69
C ASN A 145 14.42 -18.96 7.66
N ALA A 146 14.90 -17.73 7.50
CA ALA A 146 16.06 -17.22 8.21
C ALA A 146 15.90 -15.78 8.66
N HIS A 147 14.74 -15.42 9.27
CA HIS A 147 14.56 -14.13 9.89
C HIS A 147 15.40 -14.01 11.16
N PRO A 148 16.31 -13.04 11.24
CA PRO A 148 17.09 -12.83 12.45
C PRO A 148 16.20 -12.28 13.57
N THR A 149 16.35 -12.83 14.78
CA THR A 149 15.63 -12.37 15.97
C THR A 149 16.61 -11.99 17.07
N GLU A 150 16.27 -10.97 17.84
CA GLU A 150 17.04 -10.53 18.98
C GLU A 150 17.03 -11.61 20.07
N GLY A 151 18.18 -12.30 20.26
CA GLY A 151 18.39 -13.26 21.33
C GLY A 151 17.92 -14.70 21.09
N ALA A 152 17.20 -15.00 19.99
CA ALA A 152 16.68 -16.35 19.72
C ALA A 152 17.23 -16.99 18.42
N GLY A 153 18.20 -16.35 17.75
CA GLY A 153 18.78 -16.84 16.49
C GLY A 153 17.88 -16.61 15.28
N LEU A 154 17.94 -17.52 14.31
CA LEU A 154 17.14 -17.43 13.07
C LEU A 154 15.80 -18.13 13.25
N GLN A 155 14.74 -17.48 12.78
CA GLN A 155 13.38 -18.03 12.78
C GLN A 155 12.82 -18.11 11.37
N SER A 156 11.99 -19.11 11.13
CA SER A 156 11.28 -19.33 9.87
C SER A 156 9.81 -18.93 10.01
N ASN A 157 9.31 -18.17 9.05
CA ASN A 157 7.87 -17.95 8.86
C ASN A 157 7.34 -18.69 7.62
N VAL A 158 8.14 -19.59 7.06
CA VAL A 158 7.77 -20.46 5.95
C VAL A 158 7.47 -21.85 6.49
N ALA A 159 6.42 -22.49 5.97
CA ALA A 159 6.09 -23.86 6.33
C ALA A 159 7.27 -24.81 6.00
N ALA A 160 7.56 -25.73 6.91
CA ALA A 160 8.65 -26.72 6.73
C ALA A 160 8.39 -27.65 5.54
N ILE A 161 7.13 -27.86 5.18
CA ILE A 161 6.69 -28.66 4.04
C ILE A 161 5.88 -27.74 3.14
N SER A 162 6.26 -27.62 1.88
CA SER A 162 5.49 -26.94 0.85
C SER A 162 4.16 -27.70 0.69
N ALA A 163 3.07 -27.09 1.15
CA ALA A 163 1.72 -27.63 0.98
C ALA A 163 0.98 -26.82 -0.09
N GLU A 164 0.36 -27.52 -1.05
CA GLU A 164 -0.63 -26.89 -1.91
C GLU A 164 -1.84 -26.46 -1.07
N ILE A 165 -2.55 -25.42 -1.51
CA ILE A 165 -3.80 -25.00 -0.89
C ILE A 165 -4.83 -26.08 -1.15
N SER A 166 -4.96 -27.01 -0.20
CA SER A 166 -5.92 -28.11 -0.24
C SER A 166 -6.77 -28.09 1.02
N ASP A 167 -7.90 -28.79 1.00
CA ASP A 167 -8.77 -28.96 2.18
C ASP A 167 -8.02 -29.50 3.40
N ALA A 168 -6.99 -30.32 3.19
CA ALA A 168 -6.15 -30.85 4.26
C ALA A 168 -5.19 -29.81 4.86
N ALA A 169 -4.79 -28.79 4.11
CA ALA A 169 -3.93 -27.72 4.59
C ALA A 169 -4.72 -26.62 5.33
N MET A 170 -6.06 -26.59 5.19
CA MET A 170 -6.93 -25.62 5.85
C MET A 170 -7.60 -26.13 7.13
N ARG A 171 -7.36 -27.38 7.51
CA ARG A 171 -7.82 -28.00 8.78
C ARG A 171 -6.70 -27.99 9.81
#